data_a823f7dae6bde4c5a4c676a0ca577be3
#
_entry.id   a823f7dae6bde4c5a4c676a0ca577be3
#
_cell.length_a   1.000
_cell.length_b   1.000
_cell.length_c   1.000
_cell.angle_alpha   90.00
_cell.angle_beta   90.00
_cell.angle_gamma   90.00
#
_symmetry.space_group_name_H-M   'P 1'
#
loop_
_entity.id
_entity.type
_entity.pdbx_description
1 polymer ?
#
loop_
_entity_poly.entity_id
_entity_poly.type
_entity_poly.pdbx_seq_one_letter_code
_entity_poly.pdbx_strand_id
1 'polypeptide(L)'
;MDLKTDRDLKGYAGHPPHAAWPNNAKIAVQFVLNYEEGGERSVQDGDPHAETFLSEIIGAQPYPARHMSMESLYEYGARAGFWRILRLFKSFDLPLTVYGVAVAMARNPHIVEAMLEADWEIACHGYRWLDYQFIEEDIEREHIHRAIELHERLTGAKPLGWYTGRDSPNTRRLVLEH
;
A
#
# COMPACT_ATOMS: atom_id res chain seq x y z
N MET A 1 7.14 10.55 40.50
CA MET A 1 6.33 10.61 39.28
C MET A 1 6.60 9.33 38.50
N ASP A 2 5.63 8.44 38.36
CA ASP A 2 5.82 7.23 37.57
C ASP A 2 5.62 7.59 36.09
N LEU A 3 6.71 7.55 35.30
CA LEU A 3 6.74 7.91 33.88
C LEU A 3 6.69 6.66 32.99
N LYS A 4 6.06 5.56 33.48
CA LYS A 4 5.93 4.34 32.69
C LYS A 4 5.11 4.57 31.45
N THR A 5 5.54 3.96 30.35
CA THR A 5 4.88 3.92 29.06
C THR A 5 5.10 2.52 28.47
N ASP A 6 4.13 2.05 27.69
CA ASP A 6 4.25 0.80 26.93
C ASP A 6 5.14 0.94 25.68
N ARG A 7 5.60 2.15 25.39
CA ARG A 7 6.51 2.43 24.28
C ARG A 7 7.96 2.21 24.70
N ASP A 8 8.74 1.52 23.87
CA ASP A 8 10.20 1.46 24.00
C ASP A 8 10.82 2.79 23.52
N LEU A 9 10.97 3.73 24.44
CA LEU A 9 11.60 5.02 24.18
C LEU A 9 13.12 5.00 24.44
N LYS A 10 13.65 3.88 24.95
CA LYS A 10 15.08 3.71 25.20
C LYS A 10 15.84 3.23 23.97
N GLY A 11 15.19 2.36 23.18
CA GLY A 11 15.76 1.81 21.95
C GLY A 11 17.12 1.15 22.21
N TYR A 12 18.08 1.41 21.36
CA TYR A 12 19.44 0.83 21.43
C TYR A 12 20.42 1.61 22.33
N ALA A 13 19.99 2.68 22.97
CA ALA A 13 20.82 3.49 23.87
C ALA A 13 22.19 3.87 23.29
N GLY A 14 22.22 4.21 21.99
CA GLY A 14 23.47 4.59 21.28
C GLY A 14 24.27 3.41 20.70
N HIS A 15 23.85 2.18 20.89
CA HIS A 15 24.52 0.97 20.38
C HIS A 15 23.64 0.20 19.38
N PRO A 16 23.31 0.75 18.20
CA PRO A 16 22.47 0.05 17.23
C PRO A 16 23.17 -1.21 16.72
N PRO A 17 22.41 -2.31 16.47
CA PRO A 17 22.98 -3.51 15.88
C PRO A 17 23.54 -3.23 14.49
N HIS A 18 24.60 -3.95 14.12
CA HIS A 18 25.12 -3.89 12.76
C HIS A 18 24.13 -4.61 11.82
N ALA A 19 23.76 -3.96 10.71
CA ALA A 19 22.75 -4.48 9.78
C ALA A 19 23.21 -5.76 9.06
N ALA A 20 24.53 -5.99 8.96
CA ALA A 20 25.12 -7.16 8.31
C ALA A 20 24.57 -7.42 6.89
N TRP A 21 24.46 -6.36 6.09
CA TRP A 21 23.97 -6.48 4.70
C TRP A 21 24.78 -7.50 3.89
N PRO A 22 24.15 -8.24 2.98
CA PRO A 22 24.85 -9.18 2.09
C PRO A 22 26.02 -8.50 1.37
N ASN A 23 27.05 -9.30 1.08
CA ASN A 23 28.28 -8.84 0.38
C ASN A 23 29.02 -7.68 1.05
N ASN A 24 28.89 -7.51 2.37
CA ASN A 24 29.45 -6.40 3.13
C ASN A 24 29.00 -5.02 2.61
N ALA A 25 27.83 -4.93 2.03
CA ALA A 25 27.26 -3.67 1.56
C ALA A 25 27.11 -2.66 2.71
N LYS A 26 27.33 -1.39 2.39
CA LYS A 26 27.22 -0.28 3.35
C LYS A 26 25.80 0.27 3.43
N ILE A 27 25.01 0.03 2.39
CA ILE A 27 23.64 0.53 2.25
C ILE A 27 22.80 -0.50 1.50
N ALA A 28 21.52 -0.59 1.84
CA ALA A 28 20.49 -1.25 1.03
C ALA A 28 19.59 -0.16 0.42
N VAL A 29 19.31 -0.27 -0.87
CA VAL A 29 18.38 0.62 -1.58
C VAL A 29 17.22 -0.21 -2.06
N GLN A 30 16.02 0.19 -1.69
CA GLN A 30 14.77 -0.42 -2.15
C GLN A 30 13.97 0.64 -2.90
N PHE A 31 13.58 0.33 -4.13
CA PHE A 31 12.62 1.12 -4.87
C PHE A 31 11.22 0.56 -4.59
N VAL A 32 10.29 1.45 -4.32
CA VAL A 32 8.89 1.10 -4.02
C VAL A 32 7.97 1.90 -4.92
N LEU A 33 6.96 1.25 -5.47
CA LEU A 33 5.85 1.87 -6.18
C LEU A 33 4.54 1.53 -5.47
N ASN A 34 3.81 2.53 -5.01
CA ASN A 34 2.44 2.35 -4.57
C ASN A 34 1.53 2.24 -5.79
N TYR A 35 0.74 1.17 -5.86
CA TYR A 35 -0.33 1.01 -6.85
C TYR A 35 -1.68 0.99 -6.13
N GLU A 36 -2.36 2.13 -6.16
CA GLU A 36 -3.55 2.43 -5.35
C GLU A 36 -4.77 2.81 -6.20
N GLU A 37 -4.56 3.06 -7.48
CA GLU A 37 -5.52 3.61 -8.43
C GLU A 37 -6.77 2.74 -8.56
N GLY A 38 -7.89 3.25 -8.05
CA GLY A 38 -9.16 2.55 -7.97
C GLY A 38 -9.40 1.89 -6.61
N GLY A 39 -8.48 1.98 -5.64
CA GLY A 39 -8.66 1.53 -4.26
C GLY A 39 -9.07 2.63 -3.29
N GLU A 40 -9.01 3.88 -3.73
CA GLU A 40 -9.36 5.08 -2.94
C GLU A 40 -10.85 5.18 -2.63
N ARG A 41 -11.23 6.10 -1.74
CA ARG A 41 -12.64 6.41 -1.46
C ARG A 41 -13.30 7.04 -2.68
N SER A 42 -14.46 6.50 -3.06
CA SER A 42 -15.29 7.00 -4.14
C SER A 42 -16.77 6.85 -3.84
N VAL A 43 -17.55 7.89 -4.08
CA VAL A 43 -19.01 7.82 -3.96
C VAL A 43 -19.62 6.83 -4.96
N GLN A 44 -18.91 6.52 -6.03
CA GLN A 44 -19.33 5.49 -7.01
C GLN A 44 -19.18 4.07 -6.43
N ASP A 45 -18.33 3.88 -5.45
CA ASP A 45 -18.14 2.62 -4.71
C ASP A 45 -19.04 2.53 -3.46
N GLY A 46 -19.92 3.52 -3.25
CA GLY A 46 -20.79 3.60 -2.10
C GLY A 46 -20.18 4.25 -0.86
N ASP A 47 -19.00 4.83 -0.97
CA ASP A 47 -18.39 5.58 0.13
C ASP A 47 -19.17 6.88 0.40
N PRO A 48 -19.18 7.37 1.65
CA PRO A 48 -19.90 8.59 1.99
C PRO A 48 -19.33 9.85 1.34
N HIS A 49 -18.10 9.80 0.87
CA HIS A 49 -17.41 10.92 0.22
C HIS A 49 -16.27 10.44 -0.67
N ALA A 50 -15.79 11.33 -1.55
CA ALA A 50 -14.60 11.08 -2.37
C ALA A 50 -13.30 11.26 -1.55
N GLU A 51 -12.21 10.66 -2.02
CA GLU A 51 -10.86 10.87 -1.49
C GLU A 51 -10.36 12.29 -1.80
N THR A 52 -9.59 12.86 -0.86
CA THR A 52 -9.03 14.21 -0.99
C THR A 52 -7.55 14.29 -0.60
N PHE A 53 -6.97 13.21 -0.10
CA PHE A 53 -5.64 13.23 0.53
C PHE A 53 -4.54 13.77 -0.38
N LEU A 54 -4.56 13.43 -1.65
CA LEU A 54 -3.58 13.88 -2.66
C LEU A 54 -4.10 15.02 -3.53
N SER A 55 -5.16 15.72 -3.12
CA SER A 55 -5.66 16.87 -3.87
C SER A 55 -4.65 18.02 -3.88
N GLU A 56 -4.75 18.92 -4.86
CA GLU A 56 -3.91 20.12 -4.94
C GLU A 56 -4.10 21.05 -3.74
N ILE A 57 -5.23 20.94 -3.04
CA ILE A 57 -5.54 21.74 -1.86
C ILE A 57 -5.15 20.95 -0.61
N ILE A 58 -4.10 21.38 0.07
CA ILE A 58 -3.64 20.74 1.30
C ILE A 58 -4.73 20.87 2.37
N GLY A 59 -5.12 19.73 2.97
CA GLY A 59 -6.17 19.69 3.99
C GLY A 59 -7.59 19.89 3.46
N ALA A 60 -7.81 19.69 2.15
CA ALA A 60 -9.15 19.71 1.56
C ALA A 60 -10.10 18.79 2.33
N GLN A 61 -11.27 19.31 2.67
CA GLN A 61 -12.29 18.51 3.32
C GLN A 61 -13.02 17.66 2.29
N PRO A 62 -13.28 16.36 2.59
CA PRO A 62 -14.06 15.52 1.71
C PRO A 62 -15.51 15.99 1.61
N TYR A 63 -16.15 15.75 0.47
CA TYR A 63 -17.55 16.08 0.22
C TYR A 63 -18.29 14.91 -0.45
N PRO A 64 -19.61 14.79 -0.26
CA PRO A 64 -20.38 13.62 -0.72
C PRO A 64 -20.75 13.71 -2.21
N ALA A 65 -19.73 13.89 -3.06
CA ALA A 65 -19.85 13.94 -4.51
C ALA A 65 -18.54 13.48 -5.16
N ARG A 66 -18.57 13.23 -6.47
CA ARG A 66 -17.37 12.92 -7.24
C ARG A 66 -16.36 14.06 -7.18
N HIS A 67 -15.10 13.72 -7.00
CA HIS A 67 -13.99 14.69 -7.06
C HIS A 67 -13.19 14.50 -8.36
N MET A 68 -13.62 15.21 -9.41
CA MET A 68 -13.10 14.99 -10.77
C MET A 68 -11.58 15.18 -10.90
N SER A 69 -11.00 16.12 -10.14
CA SER A 69 -9.55 16.34 -10.13
C SER A 69 -8.82 15.13 -9.53
N MET A 70 -9.33 14.58 -8.42
CA MET A 70 -8.76 13.39 -7.80
C MET A 70 -8.90 12.16 -8.72
N GLU A 71 -10.09 11.93 -9.25
CA GLU A 71 -10.31 10.82 -10.20
C GLU A 71 -9.36 10.91 -11.39
N SER A 72 -9.16 12.10 -11.97
CA SER A 72 -8.23 12.32 -13.08
C SER A 72 -6.78 12.00 -12.70
N LEU A 73 -6.36 12.30 -11.47
CA LEU A 73 -5.03 12.02 -10.98
C LEU A 73 -4.79 10.51 -10.86
N TYR A 74 -5.70 9.78 -10.23
CA TYR A 74 -5.65 8.32 -10.12
C TYR A 74 -5.74 7.66 -11.51
N GLU A 75 -6.65 8.12 -12.39
CA GLU A 75 -6.74 7.60 -13.75
C GLU A 75 -5.45 7.77 -14.55
N TYR A 76 -4.74 8.89 -14.38
CA TYR A 76 -3.45 9.07 -15.03
C TYR A 76 -2.44 8.00 -14.56
N GLY A 77 -2.39 7.69 -13.26
CA GLY A 77 -1.53 6.65 -12.68
C GLY A 77 -1.76 5.31 -13.37
N ALA A 78 -3.00 4.84 -13.40
CA ALA A 78 -3.37 3.56 -14.00
C ALA A 78 -3.20 3.54 -15.54
N ARG A 79 -3.53 4.64 -16.24
CA ARG A 79 -3.54 4.68 -17.70
C ARG A 79 -2.16 4.93 -18.32
N ALA A 80 -1.32 5.74 -17.68
CA ALA A 80 -0.06 6.20 -18.26
C ALA A 80 1.12 6.10 -17.30
N GLY A 81 0.95 6.52 -16.03
CA GLY A 81 2.01 6.66 -15.05
C GLY A 81 2.73 5.34 -14.79
N PHE A 82 1.98 4.29 -14.45
CA PHE A 82 2.52 2.95 -14.25
C PHE A 82 3.37 2.47 -15.43
N TRP A 83 2.86 2.58 -16.65
CA TRP A 83 3.55 2.09 -17.85
C TRP A 83 4.84 2.85 -18.17
N ARG A 84 4.91 4.14 -17.79
CA ARG A 84 6.14 4.94 -17.89
C ARG A 84 7.20 4.47 -16.91
N ILE A 85 6.79 4.21 -15.66
CA ILE A 85 7.68 3.67 -14.61
C ILE A 85 8.14 2.28 -15.00
N LEU A 86 7.26 1.40 -15.45
CA LEU A 86 7.61 0.05 -15.90
C LEU A 86 8.72 0.08 -16.96
N ARG A 87 8.54 0.89 -18.02
CA ARG A 87 9.56 1.01 -19.08
C ARG A 87 10.89 1.54 -18.56
N LEU A 88 10.84 2.51 -17.64
CA LEU A 88 12.04 3.09 -17.05
C LEU A 88 12.82 2.03 -16.27
N PHE A 89 12.17 1.33 -15.35
CA PHE A 89 12.82 0.31 -14.51
C PHE A 89 13.34 -0.86 -15.33
N LYS A 90 12.58 -1.33 -16.31
CA LYS A 90 13.05 -2.36 -17.26
C LYS A 90 14.26 -1.91 -18.07
N SER A 91 14.36 -0.63 -18.44
CA SER A 91 15.51 -0.12 -19.21
C SER A 91 16.81 -0.07 -18.42
N PHE A 92 16.73 -0.07 -17.08
CA PHE A 92 17.88 -0.09 -16.19
C PHE A 92 18.10 -1.43 -15.48
N ASP A 93 17.25 -2.43 -15.79
CA ASP A 93 17.26 -3.73 -15.11
C ASP A 93 17.23 -3.61 -13.57
N LEU A 94 16.35 -2.74 -13.08
CA LEU A 94 16.21 -2.45 -11.66
C LEU A 94 15.05 -3.22 -11.03
N PRO A 95 15.27 -3.84 -9.86
CA PRO A 95 14.19 -4.45 -9.11
C PRO A 95 13.27 -3.38 -8.50
N LEU A 96 12.00 -3.72 -8.32
CA LEU A 96 10.99 -2.87 -7.71
C LEU A 96 10.09 -3.72 -6.81
N THR A 97 9.73 -3.18 -5.63
CA THR A 97 8.64 -3.71 -4.82
C THR A 97 7.40 -2.85 -5.07
N VAL A 98 6.29 -3.49 -5.41
CA VAL A 98 5.00 -2.79 -5.56
C VAL A 98 4.18 -2.99 -4.29
N TYR A 99 3.71 -1.89 -3.69
CA TYR A 99 2.67 -1.94 -2.66
C TYR A 99 1.31 -1.85 -3.37
N GLY A 100 0.72 -3.02 -3.60
CA GLY A 100 -0.51 -3.15 -4.38
C GLY A 100 -1.76 -3.18 -3.50
N VAL A 101 -2.66 -2.21 -3.68
CA VAL A 101 -4.00 -2.27 -3.10
C VAL A 101 -4.81 -3.32 -3.85
N ALA A 102 -5.37 -4.30 -3.12
CA ALA A 102 -5.96 -5.49 -3.73
C ALA A 102 -7.10 -5.16 -4.71
N VAL A 103 -7.99 -4.24 -4.36
CA VAL A 103 -9.09 -3.81 -5.25
C VAL A 103 -8.55 -3.07 -6.49
N ALA A 104 -7.52 -2.24 -6.33
CA ALA A 104 -6.89 -1.53 -7.45
C ALA A 104 -6.30 -2.52 -8.46
N MET A 105 -5.56 -3.52 -7.98
CA MET A 105 -5.01 -4.60 -8.80
C MET A 105 -6.11 -5.40 -9.50
N ALA A 106 -7.19 -5.75 -8.81
CA ALA A 106 -8.30 -6.51 -9.39
C ALA A 106 -9.04 -5.73 -10.48
N ARG A 107 -9.08 -4.41 -10.40
CA ARG A 107 -9.68 -3.54 -11.41
C ARG A 107 -8.83 -3.41 -12.69
N ASN A 108 -7.55 -3.73 -12.59
CA ASN A 108 -6.63 -3.64 -13.73
C ASN A 108 -5.65 -4.84 -13.79
N PRO A 109 -6.13 -6.04 -14.16
CA PRO A 109 -5.31 -7.24 -14.18
C PRO A 109 -4.11 -7.13 -15.14
N HIS A 110 -4.18 -6.35 -16.22
CA HIS A 110 -3.04 -6.17 -17.13
C HIS A 110 -1.82 -5.54 -16.46
N ILE A 111 -2.03 -4.68 -15.47
CA ILE A 111 -0.93 -4.11 -14.70
C ILE A 111 -0.31 -5.18 -13.80
N VAL A 112 -1.12 -6.07 -13.21
CA VAL A 112 -0.59 -7.20 -12.41
C VAL A 112 0.23 -8.15 -13.28
N GLU A 113 -0.27 -8.50 -14.45
CA GLU A 113 0.48 -9.31 -15.44
C GLU A 113 1.84 -8.66 -15.76
N ALA A 114 1.87 -7.36 -16.00
CA ALA A 114 3.10 -6.63 -16.31
C ALA A 114 4.08 -6.57 -15.13
N MET A 115 3.59 -6.49 -13.88
CA MET A 115 4.41 -6.58 -12.67
C MET A 115 5.05 -7.96 -12.55
N LEU A 116 4.27 -9.04 -12.77
CA LEU A 116 4.74 -10.42 -12.72
C LEU A 116 5.75 -10.71 -13.83
N GLU A 117 5.50 -10.25 -15.07
CA GLU A 117 6.44 -10.36 -16.20
C GLU A 117 7.76 -9.61 -15.96
N ALA A 118 7.73 -8.56 -15.15
CA ALA A 118 8.92 -7.80 -14.77
C ALA A 118 9.67 -8.41 -13.56
N ASP A 119 9.18 -9.53 -13.03
CA ASP A 119 9.70 -10.18 -11.82
C ASP A 119 9.76 -9.22 -10.61
N TRP A 120 8.75 -8.34 -10.50
CA TRP A 120 8.63 -7.42 -9.37
C TRP A 120 7.94 -8.08 -8.19
N GLU A 121 8.46 -7.84 -6.99
CA GLU A 121 7.76 -8.22 -5.76
C GLU A 121 6.47 -7.42 -5.62
N ILE A 122 5.35 -8.11 -5.36
CA ILE A 122 4.08 -7.47 -5.05
C ILE A 122 3.75 -7.74 -3.58
N ALA A 123 3.91 -6.71 -2.76
CA ALA A 123 3.50 -6.71 -1.36
C ALA A 123 2.05 -6.20 -1.24
N CYS A 124 1.31 -6.72 -0.27
CA CYS A 124 -0.07 -6.29 -0.05
C CYS A 124 -0.13 -4.91 0.60
N HIS A 125 -0.95 -4.02 0.03
CA HIS A 125 -1.21 -2.68 0.55
C HIS A 125 -2.64 -2.52 1.10
N GLY A 126 -3.20 -3.63 1.58
CA GLY A 126 -4.57 -3.69 2.08
C GLY A 126 -5.61 -3.97 1.00
N TYR A 127 -6.87 -4.08 1.43
CA TYR A 127 -8.01 -4.37 0.55
C TYR A 127 -8.38 -3.16 -0.30
N ARG A 128 -8.61 -2.03 0.39
CA ARG A 128 -8.84 -0.71 -0.19
C ARG A 128 -7.98 0.32 0.54
N TRP A 129 -7.75 1.46 -0.08
CA TRP A 129 -6.97 2.54 0.51
C TRP A 129 -7.81 3.38 1.48
N LEU A 130 -8.16 2.77 2.62
CA LEU A 130 -8.99 3.33 3.67
C LEU A 130 -8.17 3.62 4.92
N ASP A 131 -8.64 4.58 5.71
CA ASP A 131 -8.11 4.82 7.05
C ASP A 131 -8.78 3.85 8.04
N TYR A 132 -8.00 2.91 8.59
CA TYR A 132 -8.48 1.88 9.50
C TYR A 132 -8.49 2.32 10.96
N GLN A 133 -7.96 3.51 11.31
CA GLN A 133 -7.86 3.97 12.69
C GLN A 133 -9.19 3.94 13.45
N PHE A 134 -10.30 4.15 12.75
CA PHE A 134 -11.65 4.21 13.32
C PHE A 134 -12.62 3.18 12.71
N ILE A 135 -12.09 2.16 12.06
CA ILE A 135 -12.88 1.05 11.53
C ILE A 135 -12.95 -0.04 12.59
N GLU A 136 -14.12 -0.66 12.75
CA GLU A 136 -14.33 -1.78 13.67
C GLU A 136 -13.39 -2.95 13.31
N GLU A 137 -12.83 -3.60 14.34
CA GLU A 137 -11.83 -4.66 14.18
C GLU A 137 -12.31 -5.80 13.29
N ASP A 138 -13.57 -6.21 13.39
CA ASP A 138 -14.11 -7.30 12.57
C ASP A 138 -14.17 -6.93 11.08
N ILE A 139 -14.43 -5.66 10.78
CA ILE A 139 -14.40 -5.15 9.39
C ILE A 139 -12.96 -5.10 8.87
N GLU A 140 -12.03 -4.65 9.69
CA GLU A 140 -10.61 -4.63 9.32
C GLU A 140 -10.09 -6.06 9.08
N ARG A 141 -10.43 -7.01 9.95
CA ARG A 141 -10.09 -8.44 9.81
C ARG A 141 -10.61 -9.01 8.50
N GLU A 142 -11.87 -8.75 8.18
CA GLU A 142 -12.48 -9.18 6.92
C GLU A 142 -11.78 -8.55 5.70
N HIS A 143 -11.41 -7.27 5.78
CA HIS A 143 -10.67 -6.62 4.70
C HIS A 143 -9.27 -7.21 4.51
N ILE A 144 -8.57 -7.55 5.60
CA ILE A 144 -7.26 -8.23 5.52
C ILE A 144 -7.43 -9.59 4.84
N HIS A 145 -8.40 -10.38 5.26
CA HIS A 145 -8.69 -11.68 4.67
C HIS A 145 -8.95 -11.56 3.16
N ARG A 146 -9.87 -10.69 2.76
CA ARG A 146 -10.18 -10.42 1.34
C ARG A 146 -8.99 -9.92 0.55
N ALA A 147 -8.15 -9.10 1.16
CA ALA A 147 -6.95 -8.61 0.49
C ALA A 147 -6.00 -9.76 0.14
N ILE A 148 -5.77 -10.68 1.08
CA ILE A 148 -4.90 -11.84 0.88
C ILE A 148 -5.47 -12.79 -0.17
N GLU A 149 -6.77 -13.11 -0.08
CA GLU A 149 -7.43 -13.97 -1.07
C GLU A 149 -7.37 -13.38 -2.49
N LEU A 150 -7.63 -12.08 -2.60
CA LEU A 150 -7.62 -11.37 -3.88
C LEU A 150 -6.20 -11.31 -4.45
N HIS A 151 -5.21 -11.03 -3.61
CA HIS A 151 -3.80 -11.04 -3.98
C HIS A 151 -3.39 -12.43 -4.51
N GLU A 152 -3.67 -13.49 -3.76
CA GLU A 152 -3.34 -14.87 -4.15
C GLU A 152 -3.99 -15.27 -5.49
N ARG A 153 -5.26 -14.89 -5.68
CA ARG A 153 -5.97 -15.14 -6.94
C ARG A 153 -5.35 -14.41 -8.14
N LEU A 154 -4.84 -13.19 -7.94
CA LEU A 154 -4.29 -12.36 -9.00
C LEU A 154 -2.83 -12.70 -9.32
N THR A 155 -2.05 -13.08 -8.32
CA THR A 155 -0.58 -13.28 -8.46
C THR A 155 -0.17 -14.75 -8.42
N GLY A 156 -1.07 -15.65 -8.00
CA GLY A 156 -0.79 -17.07 -7.82
C GLY A 156 -0.14 -17.44 -6.48
N ALA A 157 0.12 -16.47 -5.60
CA ALA A 157 0.74 -16.70 -4.29
C ALA A 157 0.22 -15.71 -3.24
N LYS A 158 0.30 -16.10 -1.97
CA LYS A 158 0.06 -15.18 -0.85
C LYS A 158 1.15 -14.09 -0.81
N PRO A 159 0.82 -12.86 -0.38
CA PRO A 159 1.82 -11.82 -0.25
C PRO A 159 2.86 -12.17 0.83
N LEU A 160 4.13 -11.95 0.56
CA LEU A 160 5.21 -12.11 1.55
C LEU A 160 5.39 -10.87 2.42
N GLY A 161 4.93 -9.71 1.95
CA GLY A 161 5.04 -8.44 2.62
C GLY A 161 3.68 -7.74 2.76
N TRP A 162 3.56 -6.97 3.83
CA TRP A 162 2.40 -6.11 4.08
C TRP A 162 2.85 -4.71 4.46
N TYR A 163 2.31 -3.72 3.78
CA TYR A 163 2.49 -2.32 4.13
C TYR A 163 1.14 -1.60 4.13
N THR A 164 0.86 -0.83 5.17
CA THR A 164 -0.23 0.14 5.15
C THR A 164 0.16 1.37 5.97
N GLY A 165 -0.05 2.55 5.40
CA GLY A 165 0.21 3.82 6.07
C GLY A 165 -1.01 4.38 6.80
N ARG A 166 -2.16 3.70 6.69
CA ARG A 166 -3.45 4.08 7.32
C ARG A 166 -3.94 2.96 8.22
N ASP A 167 -3.02 2.46 9.06
CA ASP A 167 -3.25 1.33 9.96
C ASP A 167 -4.07 1.71 11.20
N SER A 168 -4.58 0.69 11.87
CA SER A 168 -5.17 0.75 13.21
C SER A 168 -4.21 0.17 14.25
N PRO A 169 -4.51 0.30 15.56
CA PRO A 169 -3.78 -0.42 16.60
C PRO A 169 -3.82 -1.95 16.45
N ASN A 170 -4.77 -2.48 15.68
CA ASN A 170 -5.00 -3.91 15.49
C ASN A 170 -4.30 -4.47 14.25
N THR A 171 -4.04 -3.67 13.23
CA THR A 171 -3.58 -4.10 11.90
C THR A 171 -2.43 -5.11 11.96
N ARG A 172 -1.37 -4.80 12.71
CA ARG A 172 -0.19 -5.69 12.80
C ARG A 172 -0.56 -7.06 13.35
N ARG A 173 -1.36 -7.12 14.41
CA ARG A 173 -1.83 -8.38 15.01
C ARG A 173 -2.69 -9.16 14.04
N LEU A 174 -3.64 -8.49 13.39
CA LEU A 174 -4.57 -9.12 12.45
C LEU A 174 -3.85 -9.70 11.23
N VAL A 175 -2.85 -9.00 10.70
CA VAL A 175 -2.04 -9.52 9.58
C VAL A 175 -1.26 -10.77 9.97
N LEU A 176 -0.78 -10.85 11.22
CA LEU A 176 -0.03 -12.01 11.71
C LEU A 176 -0.91 -13.25 11.99
N GLU A 177 -2.24 -13.13 11.93
CA GLU A 177 -3.17 -14.26 12.03
C GLU A 177 -3.24 -15.08 10.72
N HIS A 178 -2.69 -14.58 9.60
CA HIS A 178 -2.73 -15.16 8.25
C HIS A 178 -1.36 -15.59 7.73
#